data_7bc1d84bd927ff2cf9792d571a0249bf
#
_entry.id   7bc1d84bd927ff2cf9792d571a0249bf
#
_cell.length_a   1.000
_cell.length_b   1.000
_cell.length_c   1.000
_cell.angle_alpha   90.00
_cell.angle_beta   90.00
_cell.angle_gamma   90.00
#
_symmetry.space_group_name_H-M   'P 1'
#
loop_
_entity.id
_entity.type
_entity.pdbx_description
1 polymer ?
#
loop_
_entity_poly.entity_id
_entity_poly.type
_entity_poly.pdbx_seq_one_letter_code
_entity_poly.pdbx_strand_id
1 'polypeptide(L)'
;MHEAAHGYAANLLGDDTAKKLGRVTLNPFKHIDRFGTVILPILLIVIKSPFIFGWAKPIPVKFHRLKNPLRDMVFVAIAGPVTNIILALVAASILSTMYNFGLLNNPWLVHTFTNFFLINIILAVFNMIPIPPLDGGRVAVGLLPKYFSYQLAKLERYGFFIIIAALFILPLIGQEIGIPLEPIHWFIQSVSSFLINIIVIITGLQI
;
A
#
# COMPACT_ATOMS: atom_id res chain seq x y z
N MET A 1 9.91 3.84 0.82
CA MET A 1 9.93 4.20 -0.62
C MET A 1 8.56 4.71 -1.08
N HIS A 2 7.49 3.99 -0.83
CA HIS A 2 6.11 4.37 -1.14
C HIS A 2 5.78 5.84 -0.75
N GLU A 3 5.97 6.21 0.53
CA GLU A 3 5.77 7.59 1.00
C GLU A 3 6.64 8.61 0.25
N ALA A 4 7.92 8.28 0.00
CA ALA A 4 8.81 9.17 -0.73
C ALA A 4 8.33 9.43 -2.16
N ALA A 5 7.72 8.44 -2.81
CA ALA A 5 7.15 8.56 -4.14
C ALA A 5 5.98 9.55 -4.19
N HIS A 6 5.08 9.52 -3.21
CA HIS A 6 4.02 10.54 -3.10
C HIS A 6 4.60 11.96 -2.99
N GLY A 7 5.62 12.13 -2.11
CA GLY A 7 6.26 13.43 -1.93
C GLY A 7 7.01 13.91 -3.18
N TYR A 8 7.63 12.99 -3.91
CA TYR A 8 8.31 13.28 -5.16
C TYR A 8 7.33 13.69 -6.25
N ALA A 9 6.24 12.92 -6.43
CA ALA A 9 5.17 13.24 -7.37
C ALA A 9 4.52 14.60 -7.06
N ALA A 10 4.20 14.86 -5.78
CA ALA A 10 3.65 16.13 -5.34
C ALA A 10 4.58 17.31 -5.67
N ASN A 11 5.90 17.15 -5.44
CA ASN A 11 6.89 18.18 -5.77
C ASN A 11 6.96 18.47 -7.28
N LEU A 12 6.90 17.45 -8.14
CA LEU A 12 6.86 17.61 -9.59
C LEU A 12 5.59 18.34 -10.05
N LEU A 13 4.49 18.14 -9.37
CA LEU A 13 3.18 18.70 -9.69
C LEU A 13 2.89 20.06 -9.01
N GLY A 14 3.86 20.60 -8.24
CA GLY A 14 3.84 21.96 -7.72
C GLY A 14 3.78 22.10 -6.20
N ASP A 15 3.57 21.01 -5.45
CA ASP A 15 3.63 21.04 -3.99
C ASP A 15 5.00 20.61 -3.44
N ASP A 16 5.81 21.59 -3.08
CA ASP A 16 7.14 21.41 -2.50
C ASP A 16 7.14 21.19 -0.97
N THR A 17 5.96 21.04 -0.34
CA THR A 17 5.83 20.96 1.13
C THR A 17 6.65 19.81 1.71
N ALA A 18 6.51 18.60 1.18
CA ALA A 18 7.25 17.43 1.65
C ALA A 18 8.77 17.57 1.45
N LYS A 19 9.17 18.16 0.32
CA LYS A 19 10.59 18.44 0.02
C LYS A 19 11.20 19.41 1.00
N LYS A 20 10.54 20.53 1.29
CA LYS A 20 10.98 21.54 2.26
C LYS A 20 11.13 20.98 3.69
N LEU A 21 10.33 19.99 4.03
CA LEU A 21 10.40 19.27 5.31
C LEU A 21 11.44 18.15 5.34
N GLY A 22 12.22 17.95 4.26
CA GLY A 22 13.21 16.89 4.15
C GLY A 22 12.60 15.48 4.20
N ARG A 23 11.31 15.35 3.78
CA ARG A 23 10.56 14.07 3.83
C ARG A 23 10.62 13.31 2.50
N VAL A 24 11.07 13.92 1.41
CA VAL A 24 11.32 13.25 0.12
C VAL A 24 12.70 12.60 0.18
N THR A 25 12.76 11.43 0.77
CA THR A 25 14.02 10.71 1.02
C THR A 25 13.77 9.20 1.04
N LEU A 26 14.78 8.42 0.65
CA LEU A 26 14.77 6.96 0.75
C LEU A 26 15.18 6.45 2.15
N ASN A 27 15.59 7.35 3.05
CA ASN A 27 15.94 6.98 4.42
C ASN A 27 14.69 6.54 5.20
N PRO A 28 14.55 5.25 5.57
CA PRO A 28 13.36 4.72 6.23
C PRO A 28 13.11 5.35 7.59
N PHE A 29 14.16 5.78 8.32
CA PHE A 29 14.01 6.39 9.64
C PHE A 29 13.23 7.72 9.61
N LYS A 30 13.20 8.41 8.47
CA LYS A 30 12.39 9.63 8.29
C LYS A 30 10.89 9.35 8.16
N HIS A 31 10.52 8.10 7.92
CA HIS A 31 9.13 7.66 7.72
C HIS A 31 8.58 6.86 8.90
N ILE A 32 9.35 6.70 9.98
CA ILE A 32 8.89 6.04 11.19
C ILE A 32 7.84 6.91 11.88
N ASP A 33 6.66 6.35 12.11
CA ASP A 33 5.66 6.86 13.03
C ASP A 33 5.84 6.18 14.39
N ARG A 34 5.91 6.96 15.47
CA ARG A 34 6.15 6.41 16.81
C ARG A 34 5.04 5.45 17.24
N PHE A 35 3.80 5.77 16.94
CA PHE A 35 2.66 4.93 17.29
C PHE A 35 2.45 3.82 16.27
N GLY A 36 2.27 4.17 14.99
CA GLY A 36 1.91 3.21 13.94
C GLY A 36 3.01 2.23 13.56
N THR A 37 4.28 2.68 13.58
CA THR A 37 5.40 1.80 13.17
C THR A 37 6.03 1.05 14.35
N VAL A 38 5.92 1.57 15.59
CA VAL A 38 6.63 0.99 16.74
C VAL A 38 5.65 0.48 17.80
N ILE A 39 4.84 1.36 18.40
CA ILE A 39 4.02 1.00 19.56
C ILE A 39 2.96 -0.03 19.17
N LEU A 40 2.22 0.21 18.10
CA LEU A 40 1.11 -0.65 17.71
C LEU A 40 1.55 -2.08 17.33
N PRO A 41 2.59 -2.30 16.48
CA PRO A 41 3.09 -3.65 16.22
C PRO A 41 3.56 -4.37 17.47
N ILE A 42 4.30 -3.68 18.37
CA ILE A 42 4.74 -4.28 19.64
C ILE A 42 3.53 -4.68 20.50
N LEU A 43 2.54 -3.81 20.62
CA LEU A 43 1.31 -4.11 21.36
C LEU A 43 0.61 -5.35 20.79
N LEU A 44 0.45 -5.43 19.46
CA LEU A 44 -0.18 -6.57 18.78
C LEU A 44 0.59 -7.87 19.00
N ILE A 45 1.93 -7.82 19.06
CA ILE A 45 2.76 -8.99 19.40
C ILE A 45 2.54 -9.41 20.85
N VAL A 46 2.55 -8.46 21.79
CA VAL A 46 2.36 -8.74 23.24
C VAL A 46 1.00 -9.38 23.53
N ILE A 47 -0.07 -8.89 22.87
CA ILE A 47 -1.42 -9.49 23.03
C ILE A 47 -1.62 -10.75 22.18
N LYS A 48 -0.55 -11.23 21.49
CA LYS A 48 -0.59 -12.40 20.60
C LYS A 48 -1.69 -12.30 19.55
N SER A 49 -1.88 -11.10 18.97
CA SER A 49 -2.81 -10.89 17.88
C SER A 49 -2.44 -11.77 16.69
N PRO A 50 -3.41 -12.41 16.02
CA PRO A 50 -3.15 -13.17 14.80
C PRO A 50 -2.71 -12.28 13.63
N PHE A 51 -2.91 -10.97 13.74
CA PHE A 51 -2.55 -9.98 12.71
C PHE A 51 -1.62 -8.93 13.30
N ILE A 52 -0.50 -8.67 12.63
CA ILE A 52 0.38 -7.54 12.93
C ILE A 52 0.09 -6.46 11.89
N PHE A 53 -0.32 -5.29 12.38
CA PHE A 53 -0.63 -4.12 11.57
C PHE A 53 0.17 -2.92 12.04
N GLY A 54 0.48 -2.02 11.10
CA GLY A 54 1.14 -0.78 11.39
C GLY A 54 1.13 0.15 10.17
N TRP A 55 1.52 1.41 10.37
CA TRP A 55 1.62 2.38 9.29
C TRP A 55 2.88 3.23 9.40
N ALA A 56 3.35 3.71 8.27
CA ALA A 56 4.41 4.70 8.21
C ALA A 56 3.85 6.10 8.45
N LYS A 57 4.69 7.01 8.90
CA LYS A 57 4.34 8.43 9.03
C LYS A 57 4.04 9.02 7.66
N PRO A 58 2.79 9.43 7.38
CA PRO A 58 2.40 9.89 6.06
C PRO A 58 3.15 11.16 5.65
N ILE A 59 3.38 11.31 4.36
CA ILE A 59 3.97 12.54 3.79
C ILE A 59 2.89 13.63 3.69
N PRO A 60 3.17 14.85 4.17
CA PRO A 60 2.23 15.95 4.04
C PRO A 60 2.16 16.44 2.59
N VAL A 61 1.01 16.25 1.97
CA VAL A 61 0.69 16.79 0.63
C VAL A 61 -0.42 17.82 0.76
N LYS A 62 -0.16 19.03 0.22
CA LYS A 62 -1.13 20.13 0.17
C LYS A 62 -1.78 20.18 -1.20
N PHE A 63 -2.86 19.44 -1.40
CA PHE A 63 -3.51 19.29 -2.70
C PHE A 63 -3.89 20.62 -3.36
N HIS A 64 -4.23 21.66 -2.57
CA HIS A 64 -4.52 23.00 -3.10
C HIS A 64 -3.31 23.71 -3.73
N ARG A 65 -2.08 23.22 -3.52
CA ARG A 65 -0.84 23.75 -4.15
C ARG A 65 -0.52 23.06 -5.47
N LEU A 66 -1.17 21.95 -5.78
CA LEU A 66 -1.02 21.27 -7.05
C LEU A 66 -1.55 22.15 -8.19
N LYS A 67 -0.97 22.05 -9.38
CA LYS A 67 -1.39 22.82 -10.55
C LYS A 67 -2.86 22.56 -10.92
N ASN A 68 -3.27 21.30 -10.90
CA ASN A 68 -4.64 20.84 -11.12
C ASN A 68 -5.06 19.91 -9.97
N PRO A 69 -5.59 20.45 -8.84
CA PRO A 69 -5.73 19.72 -7.58
C PRO A 69 -6.37 18.33 -7.68
N LEU A 70 -7.51 18.19 -8.37
CA LEU A 70 -8.21 16.90 -8.49
C LEU A 70 -7.45 15.90 -9.36
N ARG A 71 -6.99 16.34 -10.54
CA ARG A 71 -6.25 15.49 -11.47
C ARG A 71 -4.90 15.08 -10.89
N ASP A 72 -4.15 16.05 -10.37
CA ASP A 72 -2.80 15.83 -9.89
C ASP A 72 -2.79 15.01 -8.60
N MET A 73 -3.85 15.09 -7.78
CA MET A 73 -4.07 14.21 -6.63
C MET A 73 -4.08 12.74 -7.03
N VAL A 74 -4.68 12.40 -8.17
CA VAL A 74 -4.68 11.02 -8.70
C VAL A 74 -3.25 10.54 -8.98
N PHE A 75 -2.44 11.36 -9.65
CA PHE A 75 -1.04 11.00 -9.95
C PHE A 75 -0.20 10.88 -8.68
N VAL A 76 -0.40 11.80 -7.74
CA VAL A 76 0.27 11.70 -6.42
C VAL A 76 -0.13 10.40 -5.72
N ALA A 77 -1.43 10.08 -5.67
CA ALA A 77 -1.93 8.88 -4.99
C ALA A 77 -1.43 7.57 -5.64
N ILE A 78 -1.37 7.51 -6.97
CA ILE A 78 -0.89 6.31 -7.69
C ILE A 78 0.62 6.10 -7.51
N ALA A 79 1.41 7.15 -7.25
CA ALA A 79 2.87 7.07 -7.18
C ALA A 79 3.38 6.06 -6.14
N GLY A 80 2.73 5.97 -4.97
CA GLY A 80 3.06 5.00 -3.94
C GLY A 80 2.87 3.55 -4.39
N PRO A 81 1.65 3.15 -4.76
CA PRO A 81 1.35 1.81 -5.28
C PRO A 81 2.22 1.41 -6.48
N VAL A 82 2.45 2.31 -7.43
CA VAL A 82 3.34 2.06 -8.58
C VAL A 82 4.77 1.78 -8.11
N THR A 83 5.27 2.53 -7.13
CA THR A 83 6.59 2.26 -6.55
C THR A 83 6.67 0.86 -5.93
N ASN A 84 5.63 0.43 -5.23
CA ASN A 84 5.58 -0.91 -4.67
C ASN A 84 5.58 -1.99 -5.77
N ILE A 85 4.84 -1.80 -6.86
CA ILE A 85 4.87 -2.72 -8.01
C ILE A 85 6.27 -2.79 -8.63
N ILE A 86 6.96 -1.65 -8.80
CA ILE A 86 8.34 -1.62 -9.30
C ILE A 86 9.28 -2.39 -8.35
N LEU A 87 9.14 -2.21 -7.04
CA LEU A 87 9.94 -2.93 -6.05
C LEU A 87 9.67 -4.44 -6.08
N ALA A 88 8.42 -4.84 -6.28
CA ALA A 88 8.04 -6.24 -6.46
C ALA A 88 8.67 -6.83 -7.74
N LEU A 89 8.63 -6.10 -8.86
CA LEU A 89 9.29 -6.50 -10.10
C LEU A 89 10.80 -6.69 -9.92
N VAL A 90 11.47 -5.78 -9.23
CA VAL A 90 12.91 -5.88 -8.93
C VAL A 90 13.19 -7.13 -8.09
N ALA A 91 12.41 -7.38 -7.03
CA ALA A 91 12.57 -8.56 -6.19
C ALA A 91 12.36 -9.87 -6.96
N ALA A 92 11.33 -9.95 -7.79
CA ALA A 92 11.04 -11.10 -8.64
C ALA A 92 12.15 -11.35 -9.67
N SER A 93 12.69 -10.28 -10.27
CA SER A 93 13.84 -10.38 -11.20
C SER A 93 15.11 -10.92 -10.50
N ILE A 94 15.36 -10.49 -9.26
CA ILE A 94 16.47 -11.01 -8.45
C ILE A 94 16.25 -12.50 -8.17
N LEU A 95 15.06 -12.90 -7.72
CA LEU A 95 14.73 -14.30 -7.46
C LEU A 95 14.86 -15.17 -8.71
N SER A 96 14.36 -14.69 -9.86
CA SER A 96 14.51 -15.39 -11.15
C SER A 96 15.99 -15.57 -11.53
N THR A 97 16.79 -14.53 -11.33
CA THR A 97 18.24 -14.60 -11.56
C THR A 97 18.90 -15.62 -10.63
N MET A 98 18.56 -15.59 -9.32
CA MET A 98 19.09 -16.56 -8.35
C MET A 98 18.73 -18.00 -8.74
N TYR A 99 17.51 -18.24 -9.22
CA TYR A 99 17.07 -19.53 -9.72
C TYR A 99 17.92 -19.99 -10.91
N ASN A 100 18.02 -19.16 -11.94
CA ASN A 100 18.73 -19.49 -13.19
C ASN A 100 20.24 -19.74 -13.00
N PHE A 101 20.86 -19.11 -12.01
CA PHE A 101 22.29 -19.31 -11.69
C PHE A 101 22.55 -20.33 -10.58
N GLY A 102 21.54 -21.06 -10.12
CA GLY A 102 21.69 -22.05 -9.06
C GLY A 102 22.07 -21.47 -7.69
N LEU A 103 21.76 -20.20 -7.44
CA LEU A 103 22.11 -19.48 -6.20
C LEU A 103 21.06 -19.63 -5.09
N LEU A 104 20.18 -20.62 -5.19
CA LEU A 104 19.12 -20.89 -4.19
C LEU A 104 19.63 -21.53 -2.90
N ASN A 105 20.92 -21.82 -2.80
CA ASN A 105 21.54 -22.49 -1.65
C ASN A 105 21.53 -21.66 -0.35
N ASN A 106 21.10 -20.41 -0.42
CA ASN A 106 20.93 -19.56 0.76
C ASN A 106 19.42 -19.30 1.04
N PRO A 107 18.79 -20.13 1.91
CA PRO A 107 17.37 -20.03 2.21
C PRO A 107 16.99 -18.66 2.76
N TRP A 108 17.87 -18.02 3.52
CA TRP A 108 17.63 -16.70 4.09
C TRP A 108 17.44 -15.63 3.01
N LEU A 109 18.28 -15.60 1.99
CA LEU A 109 18.15 -14.66 0.86
C LEU A 109 16.86 -14.92 0.08
N VAL A 110 16.57 -16.21 -0.23
CA VAL A 110 15.34 -16.58 -0.94
C VAL A 110 14.11 -16.10 -0.17
N HIS A 111 14.01 -16.42 1.12
CA HIS A 111 12.91 -15.98 1.95
C HIS A 111 12.81 -14.45 2.05
N THR A 112 13.94 -13.76 2.14
CA THR A 112 13.96 -12.29 2.22
C THR A 112 13.39 -11.66 0.97
N PHE A 113 13.85 -12.07 -0.23
CA PHE A 113 13.34 -11.51 -1.49
C PHE A 113 11.91 -11.95 -1.79
N THR A 114 11.53 -13.18 -1.43
CA THR A 114 10.13 -13.65 -1.55
C THR A 114 9.20 -12.83 -0.68
N ASN A 115 9.54 -12.62 0.58
CA ASN A 115 8.73 -11.79 1.48
C ASN A 115 8.70 -10.33 1.00
N PHE A 116 9.82 -9.80 0.53
CA PHE A 116 9.88 -8.45 -0.01
C PHE A 116 9.00 -8.30 -1.27
N PHE A 117 9.00 -9.30 -2.16
CA PHE A 117 8.11 -9.37 -3.31
C PHE A 117 6.64 -9.35 -2.89
N LEU A 118 6.24 -10.30 -2.04
CA LEU A 118 4.84 -10.46 -1.61
C LEU A 118 4.33 -9.24 -0.85
N ILE A 119 5.12 -8.69 0.07
CA ILE A 119 4.72 -7.53 0.86
C ILE A 119 4.49 -6.29 -0.01
N ASN A 120 5.32 -6.09 -1.04
CA ASN A 120 5.15 -4.96 -1.95
C ASN A 120 3.89 -5.12 -2.82
N ILE A 121 3.55 -6.33 -3.25
CA ILE A 121 2.29 -6.59 -3.95
C ILE A 121 1.10 -6.31 -3.04
N ILE A 122 1.10 -6.86 -1.82
CA ILE A 122 0.01 -6.66 -0.85
C ILE A 122 -0.16 -5.17 -0.54
N LEU A 123 0.93 -4.44 -0.31
CA LEU A 123 0.88 -3.01 -0.03
C LEU A 123 0.33 -2.20 -1.22
N ALA A 124 0.72 -2.55 -2.44
CA ALA A 124 0.18 -1.89 -3.64
C ALA A 124 -1.33 -2.12 -3.74
N VAL A 125 -1.78 -3.36 -3.62
CA VAL A 125 -3.20 -3.74 -3.74
C VAL A 125 -4.03 -3.16 -2.60
N PHE A 126 -3.56 -3.28 -1.35
CA PHE A 126 -4.25 -2.73 -0.18
C PHE A 126 -4.46 -1.22 -0.30
N ASN A 127 -3.40 -0.48 -0.68
CA ASN A 127 -3.53 0.97 -0.85
C ASN A 127 -4.41 1.37 -2.04
N MET A 128 -4.66 0.49 -3.00
CA MET A 128 -5.57 0.74 -4.12
C MET A 128 -7.04 0.40 -3.82
N ILE A 129 -7.39 -0.03 -2.61
CA ILE A 129 -8.79 -0.14 -2.18
C ILE A 129 -9.45 1.24 -2.25
N PRO A 130 -10.63 1.38 -2.90
CA PRO A 130 -11.25 2.69 -3.15
C PRO A 130 -11.96 3.29 -1.92
N ILE A 131 -11.29 3.23 -0.77
CA ILE A 131 -11.79 3.77 0.51
C ILE A 131 -10.78 4.78 1.04
N PRO A 132 -11.09 6.09 1.13
CA PRO A 132 -10.22 7.04 1.82
C PRO A 132 -10.05 6.63 3.31
N PRO A 133 -8.86 6.78 3.92
CA PRO A 133 -7.72 7.59 3.49
C PRO A 133 -6.70 6.87 2.59
N LEU A 134 -6.98 5.64 2.13
CA LEU A 134 -6.10 4.90 1.23
C LEU A 134 -5.93 5.62 -0.12
N ASP A 135 -4.84 5.32 -0.82
CA ASP A 135 -4.52 5.94 -2.11
C ASP A 135 -5.61 5.70 -3.17
N GLY A 136 -6.14 4.48 -3.23
CA GLY A 136 -7.27 4.13 -4.11
C GLY A 136 -8.51 4.96 -3.83
N GLY A 137 -8.76 5.32 -2.57
CA GLY A 137 -9.82 6.26 -2.18
C GLY A 137 -9.59 7.65 -2.76
N ARG A 138 -8.35 8.16 -2.72
CA ARG A 138 -7.98 9.45 -3.31
C ARG A 138 -8.04 9.42 -4.84
N VAL A 139 -7.63 8.30 -5.45
CA VAL A 139 -7.81 8.07 -6.89
C VAL A 139 -9.29 8.12 -7.25
N ALA A 140 -10.13 7.42 -6.52
CA ALA A 140 -11.58 7.43 -6.74
C ALA A 140 -12.17 8.85 -6.57
N VAL A 141 -11.79 9.58 -5.53
CA VAL A 141 -12.19 10.99 -5.34
C VAL A 141 -11.81 11.86 -6.53
N GLY A 142 -10.61 11.67 -7.10
CA GLY A 142 -10.13 12.45 -8.24
C GLY A 142 -10.77 12.10 -9.58
N LEU A 143 -11.24 10.87 -9.76
CA LEU A 143 -11.83 10.37 -11.01
C LEU A 143 -13.35 10.46 -11.07
N LEU A 144 -14.03 10.43 -9.93
CA LEU A 144 -15.49 10.44 -9.86
C LEU A 144 -16.08 11.81 -10.19
N PRO A 145 -17.32 11.87 -10.73
CA PRO A 145 -18.06 13.10 -10.87
C PRO A 145 -18.18 13.84 -9.53
N LYS A 146 -18.20 15.19 -9.56
CA LYS A 146 -18.14 16.05 -8.36
C LYS A 146 -19.08 15.65 -7.22
N TYR A 147 -20.28 15.19 -7.54
CA TYR A 147 -21.24 14.77 -6.52
C TYR A 147 -20.74 13.56 -5.72
N PHE A 148 -20.33 12.49 -6.40
CA PHE A 148 -19.82 11.26 -5.76
C PHE A 148 -18.44 11.48 -5.12
N SER A 149 -17.58 12.26 -5.78
CA SER A 149 -16.27 12.68 -5.25
C SER A 149 -16.42 13.35 -3.88
N TYR A 150 -17.34 14.29 -3.75
CA TYR A 150 -17.60 14.98 -2.48
C TYR A 150 -18.12 14.04 -1.38
N GLN A 151 -19.03 13.13 -1.71
CA GLN A 151 -19.55 12.16 -0.75
C GLN A 151 -18.46 11.20 -0.28
N LEU A 152 -17.63 10.71 -1.22
CA LEU A 152 -16.54 9.81 -0.90
C LEU A 152 -15.45 10.51 -0.06
N ALA A 153 -15.09 11.75 -0.38
CA ALA A 153 -14.15 12.54 0.40
C ALA A 153 -14.59 12.76 1.86
N LYS A 154 -15.89 12.91 2.12
CA LYS A 154 -16.41 13.00 3.50
C LYS A 154 -16.16 11.75 4.33
N LEU A 155 -16.02 10.59 3.70
CA LEU A 155 -15.74 9.34 4.40
C LEU A 155 -14.31 9.28 4.92
N GLU A 156 -13.38 10.14 4.47
CA GLU A 156 -11.97 10.10 4.88
C GLU A 156 -11.81 10.09 6.41
N ARG A 157 -12.60 10.90 7.12
CA ARG A 157 -12.56 10.94 8.60
C ARG A 157 -13.00 9.63 9.28
N TYR A 158 -13.79 8.80 8.59
CA TYR A 158 -14.28 7.52 9.09
C TYR A 158 -13.58 6.32 8.43
N GLY A 159 -12.79 6.57 7.38
CA GLY A 159 -12.22 5.53 6.53
C GLY A 159 -11.41 4.50 7.30
N PHE A 160 -10.63 4.94 8.30
CA PHE A 160 -9.90 4.02 9.17
C PHE A 160 -10.85 3.03 9.89
N PHE A 161 -11.94 3.54 10.46
CA PHE A 161 -12.94 2.69 11.13
C PHE A 161 -13.67 1.76 10.15
N ILE A 162 -13.95 2.24 8.93
CA ILE A 162 -14.56 1.43 7.87
C ILE A 162 -13.63 0.27 7.48
N ILE A 163 -12.34 0.53 7.32
CA ILE A 163 -11.35 -0.50 6.98
C ILE A 163 -11.23 -1.52 8.13
N ILE A 164 -11.11 -1.07 9.38
CA ILE A 164 -11.07 -1.96 10.56
C ILE A 164 -12.34 -2.81 10.65
N ALA A 165 -13.52 -2.20 10.47
CA ALA A 165 -14.77 -2.93 10.49
C ALA A 165 -14.84 -3.99 9.37
N ALA A 166 -14.39 -3.66 8.16
CA ALA A 166 -14.38 -4.57 7.03
C ALA A 166 -13.34 -5.69 7.14
N LEU A 167 -12.22 -5.45 7.85
CA LEU A 167 -11.17 -6.44 8.06
C LEU A 167 -11.47 -7.39 9.24
N PHE A 168 -12.14 -6.91 10.28
CA PHE A 168 -12.30 -7.67 11.52
C PHE A 168 -13.76 -7.96 11.87
N ILE A 169 -14.65 -6.96 11.78
CA ILE A 169 -16.05 -7.12 12.22
C ILE A 169 -16.86 -7.92 11.21
N LEU A 170 -16.73 -7.63 9.90
CA LEU A 170 -17.46 -8.37 8.86
C LEU A 170 -17.12 -9.86 8.84
N PRO A 171 -15.85 -10.30 8.91
CA PRO A 171 -15.51 -11.72 9.02
C PRO A 171 -16.09 -12.39 10.26
N LEU A 172 -16.09 -11.73 11.42
CA LEU A 172 -16.69 -12.26 12.65
C LEU A 172 -18.20 -12.47 12.50
N ILE A 173 -18.91 -11.48 11.96
CA ILE A 173 -20.35 -11.61 11.66
C ILE A 173 -20.57 -12.74 10.65
N GLY A 174 -19.71 -12.82 9.61
CA GLY A 174 -19.78 -13.88 8.60
C GLY A 174 -19.69 -15.28 9.19
N GLN A 175 -18.77 -15.49 10.13
CA GLN A 175 -18.63 -16.76 10.86
C GLN A 175 -19.90 -17.14 11.63
N GLU A 176 -20.52 -16.20 12.34
CA GLU A 176 -21.74 -16.43 13.13
C GLU A 176 -22.94 -16.79 12.24
N ILE A 177 -23.05 -16.20 11.03
CA ILE A 177 -24.17 -16.47 10.12
C ILE A 177 -23.85 -17.56 9.09
N GLY A 178 -22.65 -18.16 9.12
CA GLY A 178 -22.24 -19.22 8.21
C GLY A 178 -21.97 -18.75 6.76
N ILE A 179 -21.73 -17.47 6.53
CA ILE A 179 -21.43 -16.88 5.20
C ILE A 179 -20.08 -16.17 5.25
N PRO A 180 -19.13 -16.47 4.36
CA PRO A 180 -17.81 -15.79 4.34
C PRO A 180 -17.99 -14.33 3.91
N LEU A 181 -18.00 -13.40 4.88
CA LEU A 181 -18.07 -11.95 4.65
C LEU A 181 -16.69 -11.32 4.76
N GLU A 182 -15.83 -11.57 3.77
CA GLU A 182 -14.44 -11.12 3.75
C GLU A 182 -14.11 -10.30 2.48
N PRO A 183 -14.81 -9.17 2.22
CA PRO A 183 -14.68 -8.45 0.96
C PRO A 183 -13.27 -7.89 0.73
N ILE A 184 -12.61 -7.39 1.76
CA ILE A 184 -11.23 -6.87 1.66
C ILE A 184 -10.26 -8.01 1.42
N HIS A 185 -10.37 -9.12 2.14
CA HIS A 185 -9.51 -10.28 1.95
C HIS A 185 -9.66 -10.85 0.54
N TRP A 186 -10.90 -11.04 0.09
CA TRP A 186 -11.17 -11.49 -1.28
C TRP A 186 -10.58 -10.56 -2.33
N PHE A 187 -10.74 -9.25 -2.17
CA PHE A 187 -10.16 -8.25 -3.09
C PHE A 187 -8.63 -8.34 -3.12
N ILE A 188 -7.98 -8.33 -1.95
CA ILE A 188 -6.52 -8.43 -1.85
C ILE A 188 -6.05 -9.73 -2.50
N GLN A 189 -6.63 -10.87 -2.18
CA GLN A 189 -6.23 -12.15 -2.71
C GLN A 189 -6.39 -12.21 -4.23
N SER A 190 -7.54 -11.81 -4.77
CA SER A 190 -7.82 -11.88 -6.20
C SER A 190 -6.89 -10.97 -7.01
N VAL A 191 -6.74 -9.70 -6.58
CA VAL A 191 -5.91 -8.73 -7.31
C VAL A 191 -4.42 -9.04 -7.13
N SER A 192 -3.99 -9.46 -5.93
CA SER A 192 -2.60 -9.86 -5.72
C SER A 192 -2.22 -11.07 -6.54
N SER A 193 -3.06 -12.12 -6.59
CA SER A 193 -2.81 -13.31 -7.42
C SER A 193 -2.69 -12.95 -8.90
N PHE A 194 -3.54 -12.04 -9.39
CA PHE A 194 -3.46 -11.55 -10.77
C PHE A 194 -2.13 -10.83 -11.04
N LEU A 195 -1.71 -9.91 -10.14
CA LEU A 195 -0.45 -9.18 -10.29
C LEU A 195 0.77 -10.10 -10.15
N ILE A 196 0.74 -11.07 -9.23
CA ILE A 196 1.79 -12.08 -9.07
C ILE A 196 1.98 -12.84 -10.38
N ASN A 197 0.88 -13.35 -10.97
CA ASN A 197 0.94 -14.08 -12.23
C ASN A 197 1.55 -13.24 -13.37
N ILE A 198 1.18 -11.98 -13.49
CA ILE A 198 1.75 -11.08 -14.49
C ILE A 198 3.25 -10.90 -14.25
N ILE A 199 3.67 -10.64 -13.01
CA ILE A 199 5.08 -10.40 -12.68
C ILE A 199 5.91 -11.67 -12.90
N VAL A 200 5.38 -12.84 -12.53
CA VAL A 200 6.02 -14.14 -12.76
C VAL A 200 6.24 -14.39 -14.26
N ILE A 201 5.24 -14.10 -15.09
CA ILE A 201 5.39 -14.22 -16.55
C ILE A 201 6.46 -13.25 -17.09
N ILE A 202 6.45 -11.99 -16.66
CA ILE A 202 7.41 -10.97 -17.12
C ILE A 202 8.84 -11.30 -16.71
N THR A 203 9.03 -11.78 -15.48
CA THR A 203 10.37 -12.03 -14.91
C THR A 203 10.90 -13.44 -15.19
N GLY A 204 10.05 -14.35 -15.66
CA GLY A 204 10.40 -15.76 -15.83
C GLY A 204 10.67 -16.48 -14.50
N LEU A 205 10.14 -15.93 -13.38
CA LEU A 205 10.30 -16.54 -12.06
C LEU A 205 9.54 -17.87 -12.01
N GLN A 206 10.24 -18.94 -11.65
CA GLN A 206 9.62 -20.25 -11.41
C GLN A 206 9.28 -20.35 -9.91
N ILE A 207 7.99 -20.37 -9.59
CA ILE A 207 7.45 -20.53 -8.23
C ILE A 207 6.86 -21.93 -8.10
#